data_f337323078952f79fe84631767ce4809
#
_entry.id   f337323078952f79fe84631767ce4809
#
_cell.length_a   1.000
_cell.length_b   1.000
_cell.length_c   1.000
_cell.angle_alpha   90.00
_cell.angle_beta   90.00
_cell.angle_gamma   90.00
#
_symmetry.space_group_name_H-M   'P 1'
#
loop_
_entity.id
_entity.type
_entity.pdbx_description
1 polymer ?
#
loop_
_entity_poly.entity_id
_entity_poly.type
_entity_poly.pdbx_seq_one_letter_code
_entity_poly.pdbx_strand_id
1 'polypeptide(L)'
;FQEIIDLDKSTYGDQVITDEGLAGRRYEKFKDGIIAAFSNGELAGFFCFYSVKENIYHQSVNRQMIFDDNLQTADLKDLTLDKQNYILLLDMVIKKQFRSEGLAQKLEQTAGLYLIQKEKEGCQIDKVFAYAYTQEGLKILENLGGHPIWEKDGITLMDLQPKAFMELSQ
;
A
#
# COMPACT_ATOMS: atom_id res chain seq x y z
N PHE A 1 -6.05 10.29 11.96
CA PHE A 1 -6.25 10.18 10.49
C PHE A 1 -5.91 11.51 9.79
N GLN A 2 -6.35 12.67 10.32
CA GLN A 2 -6.06 13.97 9.68
C GLN A 2 -4.56 14.24 9.50
N GLU A 3 -3.73 13.93 10.50
CA GLU A 3 -2.27 14.07 10.37
C GLU A 3 -1.67 13.24 9.24
N ILE A 4 -2.26 12.09 8.91
CA ILE A 4 -1.85 11.24 7.78
C ILE A 4 -2.18 11.96 6.47
N ILE A 5 -3.40 12.48 6.33
CA ILE A 5 -3.82 13.25 5.15
C ILE A 5 -2.93 14.50 4.96
N ASP A 6 -2.64 15.22 6.05
CA ASP A 6 -1.80 16.41 5.99
C ASP A 6 -0.36 16.08 5.58
N LEU A 7 0.19 14.95 6.07
CA LEU A 7 1.52 14.48 5.70
C LEU A 7 1.58 14.08 4.22
N ASP A 8 0.57 13.37 3.75
CA ASP A 8 0.47 12.94 2.36
C ASP A 8 0.40 14.14 1.42
N LYS A 9 -0.49 15.09 1.67
CA LYS A 9 -0.59 16.37 0.92
C LYS A 9 0.73 17.15 0.92
N SER A 10 1.41 17.23 2.06
CA SER A 10 2.69 17.94 2.15
C SER A 10 3.81 17.28 1.33
N THR A 11 3.67 15.98 1.07
CA THR A 11 4.65 15.18 0.33
C THR A 11 4.43 15.22 -1.18
N TYR A 12 3.19 15.04 -1.60
CA TYR A 12 2.84 14.89 -3.03
C TYR A 12 2.11 16.09 -3.61
N GLY A 13 1.70 17.06 -2.77
CA GLY A 13 0.91 18.22 -3.20
C GLY A 13 -0.54 17.86 -3.52
N ASP A 14 -1.28 18.86 -4.04
CA ASP A 14 -2.71 18.70 -4.35
C ASP A 14 -3.01 17.79 -5.55
N GLN A 15 -1.97 17.28 -6.22
CA GLN A 15 -2.14 16.48 -7.45
C GLN A 15 -2.46 15.01 -7.20
N VAL A 16 -2.23 14.50 -5.99
CA VAL A 16 -2.31 13.06 -5.69
C VAL A 16 -3.49 12.73 -4.78
N ILE A 17 -3.89 13.66 -3.92
CA ILE A 17 -5.04 13.47 -3.03
C ILE A 17 -6.15 14.40 -3.45
N THR A 18 -7.22 13.83 -3.85
CA THR A 18 -8.31 14.58 -4.43
C THR A 18 -9.52 14.65 -3.53
N ASP A 19 -9.95 13.59 -2.91
CA ASP A 19 -11.13 13.55 -2.07
C ASP A 19 -10.80 12.98 -0.68
N GLU A 20 -10.59 13.87 0.31
CA GLU A 20 -10.42 13.47 1.71
C GLU A 20 -11.61 12.65 2.22
N GLY A 21 -12.81 12.93 1.74
CA GLY A 21 -13.99 12.15 2.08
C GLY A 21 -13.91 10.73 1.56
N LEU A 22 -13.38 10.51 0.35
CA LEU A 22 -13.12 9.18 -0.19
C LEU A 22 -12.05 8.44 0.61
N ALA A 23 -10.93 9.12 0.92
CA ALA A 23 -9.87 8.56 1.75
C ALA A 23 -10.39 8.14 3.14
N GLY A 24 -11.21 8.98 3.77
CA GLY A 24 -11.87 8.67 5.05
C GLY A 24 -12.80 7.46 4.96
N ARG A 25 -13.61 7.36 3.92
CA ARG A 25 -14.51 6.21 3.71
C ARG A 25 -13.73 4.91 3.46
N ARG A 26 -12.61 4.96 2.73
CA ARG A 26 -11.72 3.80 2.56
C ARG A 26 -11.11 3.36 3.89
N TYR A 27 -10.61 4.31 4.68
CA TYR A 27 -10.09 4.04 6.02
C TYR A 27 -11.14 3.37 6.91
N GLU A 28 -12.36 3.90 6.96
CA GLU A 28 -13.45 3.30 7.75
C GLU A 28 -13.80 1.87 7.27
N LYS A 29 -13.67 1.61 5.97
CA LYS A 29 -13.94 0.30 5.39
C LYS A 29 -12.83 -0.72 5.68
N PHE A 30 -11.56 -0.30 5.72
CA PHE A 30 -10.41 -1.17 5.93
C PHE A 30 -9.38 -0.50 6.85
N LYS A 31 -9.70 -0.41 8.14
CA LYS A 31 -8.88 0.30 9.14
C LYS A 31 -7.49 -0.26 9.32
N ASP A 32 -7.32 -1.58 9.17
CA ASP A 32 -6.03 -2.27 9.31
C ASP A 32 -5.05 -1.90 8.18
N GLY A 33 -5.53 -1.27 7.12
CA GLY A 33 -4.74 -0.90 5.95
C GLY A 33 -3.84 0.32 6.14
N ILE A 34 -3.89 0.99 7.28
CA ILE A 34 -3.02 2.14 7.57
C ILE A 34 -2.19 1.84 8.82
N ILE A 35 -0.88 1.78 8.62
CA ILE A 35 0.11 1.62 9.69
C ILE A 35 0.83 2.94 9.86
N ALA A 36 0.74 3.55 11.04
CA ALA A 36 1.38 4.83 11.35
C ALA A 36 2.57 4.63 12.29
N ALA A 37 3.67 5.30 12.00
CA ALA A 37 4.85 5.37 12.84
C ALA A 37 4.93 6.72 13.55
N PHE A 38 5.16 6.70 14.86
CA PHE A 38 5.33 7.90 15.67
C PHE A 38 6.74 7.93 16.27
N SER A 39 7.33 9.12 16.31
CA SER A 39 8.59 9.38 17.00
C SER A 39 8.37 10.54 17.97
N ASN A 40 8.61 10.34 19.27
CA ASN A 40 8.39 11.33 20.33
C ASN A 40 6.98 11.95 20.33
N GLY A 41 5.96 11.18 19.98
CA GLY A 41 4.57 11.64 19.93
C GLY A 41 4.18 12.40 18.64
N GLU A 42 5.11 12.57 17.70
CA GLU A 42 4.86 13.16 16.39
C GLU A 42 4.71 12.05 15.34
N LEU A 43 3.74 12.17 14.41
CA LEU A 43 3.63 11.29 13.26
C LEU A 43 4.89 11.41 12.41
N ALA A 44 5.65 10.33 12.30
CA ALA A 44 6.92 10.27 11.56
C ALA A 44 6.73 9.74 10.12
N GLY A 45 5.73 8.90 9.91
CA GLY A 45 5.41 8.33 8.61
C GLY A 45 4.23 7.37 8.69
N PHE A 46 3.81 6.88 7.53
CA PHE A 46 2.78 5.86 7.43
C PHE A 46 2.99 4.97 6.22
N PHE A 47 2.33 3.82 6.24
CA PHE A 47 2.20 2.91 5.10
C PHE A 47 0.72 2.56 4.93
N CYS A 48 0.21 2.69 3.72
CA CYS A 48 -1.17 2.42 3.37
C CYS A 48 -1.25 1.26 2.39
N PHE A 49 -2.08 0.27 2.69
CA PHE A 49 -2.44 -0.82 1.79
C PHE A 49 -3.91 -1.19 1.95
N TYR A 50 -4.49 -1.80 0.94
CA TYR A 50 -5.87 -2.24 0.96
C TYR A 50 -6.03 -3.65 0.41
N SER A 51 -6.93 -4.43 1.03
CA SER A 51 -7.49 -5.60 0.38
C SER A 51 -8.54 -5.13 -0.63
N VAL A 52 -8.35 -5.53 -1.89
CA VAL A 52 -9.19 -5.09 -3.01
C VAL A 52 -9.87 -6.28 -3.69
N LYS A 53 -10.93 -6.00 -4.44
CA LYS A 53 -11.59 -7.01 -5.26
C LYS A 53 -10.67 -7.48 -6.40
N GLU A 54 -10.81 -8.72 -6.81
CA GLU A 54 -10.03 -9.36 -7.88
C GLU A 54 -10.03 -8.55 -9.19
N ASN A 55 -11.18 -7.98 -9.56
CA ASN A 55 -11.27 -7.17 -10.77
C ASN A 55 -10.35 -5.96 -10.77
N ILE A 56 -10.00 -5.39 -9.61
CA ILE A 56 -9.05 -4.27 -9.49
C ILE A 56 -7.65 -4.72 -9.90
N TYR A 57 -7.21 -5.90 -9.46
CA TYR A 57 -5.95 -6.48 -9.90
C TYR A 57 -5.94 -6.72 -11.43
N HIS A 58 -6.98 -7.33 -11.98
CA HIS A 58 -7.07 -7.59 -13.42
C HIS A 58 -7.12 -6.31 -14.26
N GLN A 59 -7.84 -5.29 -13.80
CA GLN A 59 -7.84 -3.97 -14.45
C GLN A 59 -6.43 -3.37 -14.46
N SER A 60 -5.71 -3.45 -13.32
CA SER A 60 -4.33 -2.97 -13.20
C SER A 60 -3.40 -3.69 -14.18
N VAL A 61 -3.44 -5.03 -14.23
CA VAL A 61 -2.64 -5.84 -15.16
C VAL A 61 -2.95 -5.51 -16.62
N ASN A 62 -4.21 -5.22 -16.94
CA ASN A 62 -4.67 -4.83 -18.26
C ASN A 62 -4.42 -3.34 -18.60
N ARG A 63 -3.49 -2.69 -17.90
CA ARG A 63 -3.06 -1.30 -18.12
C ARG A 63 -4.13 -0.23 -17.86
N GLN A 64 -5.17 -0.57 -17.10
CA GLN A 64 -6.06 0.43 -16.54
C GLN A 64 -5.41 0.93 -15.25
N MET A 65 -4.86 2.14 -15.29
CA MET A 65 -4.24 2.74 -14.10
C MET A 65 -5.33 3.04 -13.08
N ILE A 66 -5.24 2.40 -11.93
CA ILE A 66 -6.09 2.70 -10.78
C ILE A 66 -5.34 3.76 -9.96
N PHE A 67 -5.64 5.01 -10.23
CA PHE A 67 -5.15 6.10 -9.40
C PHE A 67 -5.89 6.13 -8.06
N ASP A 68 -5.34 6.86 -7.11
CA ASP A 68 -5.94 7.03 -5.79
C ASP A 68 -7.41 7.47 -5.88
N ASP A 69 -7.73 8.39 -6.77
CA ASP A 69 -9.10 8.86 -7.02
C ASP A 69 -10.05 7.84 -7.60
N ASN A 70 -9.52 6.88 -8.33
CA ASN A 70 -10.34 5.86 -9.01
C ASN A 70 -10.63 4.67 -8.11
N LEU A 71 -9.89 4.51 -6.99
CA LEU A 71 -10.13 3.44 -6.03
C LEU A 71 -11.29 3.81 -5.11
N GLN A 72 -12.48 3.30 -5.44
CA GLN A 72 -13.68 3.58 -4.67
C GLN A 72 -13.78 2.69 -3.44
N THR A 73 -14.54 3.10 -2.43
CA THR A 73 -14.82 2.29 -1.23
C THR A 73 -15.44 0.93 -1.59
N ALA A 74 -16.22 0.88 -2.66
CA ALA A 74 -16.84 -0.36 -3.17
C ALA A 74 -15.82 -1.35 -3.77
N ASP A 75 -14.60 -0.91 -4.11
CA ASP A 75 -13.52 -1.76 -4.65
C ASP A 75 -12.76 -2.50 -3.54
N LEU A 76 -12.88 -2.02 -2.30
CA LEU A 76 -12.30 -2.66 -1.14
C LEU A 76 -13.15 -3.84 -0.68
N LYS A 77 -12.49 -4.86 -0.16
CA LYS A 77 -13.16 -5.99 0.49
C LYS A 77 -12.42 -6.37 1.77
N ASP A 78 -13.13 -6.99 2.70
CA ASP A 78 -12.48 -7.61 3.85
C ASP A 78 -11.64 -8.81 3.40
N LEU A 79 -10.57 -9.12 4.12
CA LEU A 79 -9.84 -10.36 3.93
C LEU A 79 -10.76 -11.53 4.22
N THR A 80 -10.88 -12.44 3.27
CA THR A 80 -11.85 -13.53 3.31
C THR A 80 -11.12 -14.84 3.55
N LEU A 81 -11.62 -15.64 4.50
CA LEU A 81 -11.14 -16.99 4.77
C LEU A 81 -11.41 -17.91 3.56
N ASP A 82 -10.50 -18.85 3.33
CA ASP A 82 -10.58 -19.88 2.28
C ASP A 82 -10.83 -19.33 0.87
N LYS A 83 -10.44 -18.07 0.61
CA LYS A 83 -10.55 -17.41 -0.69
C LYS A 83 -9.30 -16.61 -0.99
N GLN A 84 -9.10 -16.36 -2.29
CA GLN A 84 -8.04 -15.51 -2.80
C GLN A 84 -8.26 -14.06 -2.36
N ASN A 85 -7.21 -13.45 -1.83
CA ASN A 85 -7.19 -12.04 -1.44
C ASN A 85 -6.09 -11.32 -2.23
N TYR A 86 -6.41 -10.10 -2.64
CA TYR A 86 -5.58 -9.24 -3.48
C TYR A 86 -5.22 -7.99 -2.69
N ILE A 87 -3.94 -7.71 -2.53
CA ILE A 87 -3.44 -6.59 -1.72
C ILE A 87 -2.83 -5.55 -2.65
N LEU A 88 -3.37 -4.35 -2.63
CA LEU A 88 -2.80 -3.17 -3.25
C LEU A 88 -1.99 -2.40 -2.20
N LEU A 89 -0.67 -2.30 -2.39
CA LEU A 89 0.15 -1.37 -1.63
C LEU A 89 -0.04 0.00 -2.27
N LEU A 90 -0.64 0.92 -1.54
CA LEU A 90 -1.07 2.19 -2.11
C LEU A 90 -0.02 3.27 -1.95
N ASP A 91 0.47 3.48 -0.74
CA ASP A 91 1.35 4.59 -0.43
C ASP A 91 2.22 4.34 0.80
N MET A 92 3.42 4.92 0.79
CA MET A 92 4.31 4.97 1.95
C MET A 92 5.00 6.33 2.01
N VAL A 93 4.76 7.04 3.10
CA VAL A 93 5.37 8.35 3.34
C VAL A 93 6.16 8.35 4.64
N ILE A 94 7.38 8.87 4.57
CA ILE A 94 8.23 9.15 5.75
C ILE A 94 8.63 10.61 5.70
N LYS A 95 8.38 11.34 6.79
CA LYS A 95 8.84 12.73 6.92
C LYS A 95 10.36 12.81 6.77
N LYS A 96 10.82 13.82 6.07
CA LYS A 96 12.24 13.96 5.67
C LYS A 96 13.21 13.82 6.86
N GLN A 97 12.88 14.39 8.02
CA GLN A 97 13.72 14.34 9.21
C GLN A 97 13.86 12.94 9.81
N PHE A 98 12.97 11.99 9.50
CA PHE A 98 12.97 10.62 10.04
C PHE A 98 13.42 9.56 9.04
N ARG A 99 13.82 9.94 7.81
CA ARG A 99 14.16 8.97 6.74
C ARG A 99 15.39 8.11 7.05
N SER A 100 16.30 8.58 7.92
CA SER A 100 17.50 7.84 8.32
C SER A 100 17.27 6.85 9.47
N GLU A 101 16.08 6.74 10.02
CA GLU A 101 15.79 5.95 11.23
C GLU A 101 15.30 4.52 10.94
N GLY A 102 15.35 4.08 9.68
CA GLY A 102 14.88 2.74 9.28
C GLY A 102 13.37 2.55 9.39
N LEU A 103 12.59 3.64 9.42
CA LEU A 103 11.13 3.58 9.59
C LEU A 103 10.42 2.91 8.40
N ALA A 104 10.90 3.11 7.18
CA ALA A 104 10.35 2.44 6.00
C ALA A 104 10.34 0.92 6.19
N GLN A 105 11.49 0.36 6.55
CA GLN A 105 11.61 -1.07 6.82
C GLN A 105 10.70 -1.54 7.94
N LYS A 106 10.56 -0.77 9.02
CA LYS A 106 9.66 -1.12 10.13
C LYS A 106 8.19 -1.12 9.71
N LEU A 107 7.77 -0.17 8.88
CA LEU A 107 6.41 -0.10 8.35
C LEU A 107 6.14 -1.28 7.42
N GLU A 108 7.07 -1.61 6.51
CA GLU A 108 7.00 -2.79 5.63
C GLU A 108 6.93 -4.08 6.43
N GLN A 109 7.79 -4.24 7.46
CA GLN A 109 7.77 -5.40 8.36
C GLN A 109 6.43 -5.54 9.08
N THR A 110 5.86 -4.43 9.56
CA THR A 110 4.56 -4.46 10.24
C THR A 110 3.45 -4.91 9.29
N ALA A 111 3.45 -4.42 8.04
CA ALA A 111 2.48 -4.85 7.01
C ALA A 111 2.66 -6.33 6.67
N GLY A 112 3.89 -6.79 6.48
CA GLY A 112 4.19 -8.20 6.23
C GLY A 112 3.75 -9.12 7.36
N LEU A 113 4.03 -8.75 8.62
CA LEU A 113 3.59 -9.50 9.80
C LEU A 113 2.06 -9.56 9.92
N TYR A 114 1.37 -8.47 9.59
CA TYR A 114 -0.09 -8.47 9.53
C TYR A 114 -0.62 -9.50 8.52
N LEU A 115 -0.07 -9.53 7.31
CA LEU A 115 -0.48 -10.49 6.28
C LEU A 115 -0.15 -11.94 6.68
N ILE A 116 1.02 -12.19 7.28
CA ILE A 116 1.38 -13.50 7.85
C ILE A 116 0.36 -13.95 8.90
N GLN A 117 -0.05 -13.03 9.78
CA GLN A 117 -1.06 -13.35 10.78
C GLN A 117 -2.39 -13.70 10.13
N LYS A 118 -2.80 -12.98 9.08
CA LYS A 118 -4.01 -13.28 8.32
C LYS A 118 -3.94 -14.64 7.61
N GLU A 119 -2.79 -15.03 7.07
CA GLU A 119 -2.61 -16.37 6.51
C GLU A 119 -2.73 -17.47 7.59
N LYS A 120 -2.19 -17.25 8.78
CA LYS A 120 -2.37 -18.17 9.92
C LYS A 120 -3.83 -18.30 10.37
N GLU A 121 -4.62 -17.26 10.17
CA GLU A 121 -6.07 -17.25 10.41
C GLU A 121 -6.87 -17.94 9.29
N GLY A 122 -6.23 -18.34 8.18
CA GLY A 122 -6.84 -19.04 7.06
C GLY A 122 -7.14 -18.18 5.84
N CYS A 123 -6.71 -16.91 5.81
CA CYS A 123 -6.77 -16.10 4.61
C CYS A 123 -5.67 -16.55 3.64
N GLN A 124 -5.99 -16.69 2.35
CA GLN A 124 -5.00 -16.91 1.31
C GLN A 124 -4.67 -15.57 0.64
N ILE A 125 -3.41 -15.12 0.72
CA ILE A 125 -2.94 -13.94 -0.01
C ILE A 125 -2.44 -14.39 -1.38
N ASP A 126 -3.19 -14.07 -2.44
CA ASP A 126 -2.89 -14.53 -3.80
C ASP A 126 -1.98 -13.57 -4.55
N LYS A 127 -2.22 -12.27 -4.42
CA LYS A 127 -1.48 -11.20 -5.08
C LYS A 127 -1.18 -10.05 -4.14
N VAL A 128 0.03 -9.52 -4.28
CA VAL A 128 0.42 -8.21 -3.75
C VAL A 128 0.93 -7.39 -4.93
N PHE A 129 0.43 -6.18 -5.13
CA PHE A 129 0.81 -5.34 -6.25
C PHE A 129 0.83 -3.86 -5.86
N ALA A 130 1.56 -3.08 -6.62
CA ALA A 130 1.75 -1.65 -6.36
C ALA A 130 2.05 -0.88 -7.64
N TYR A 131 1.79 0.42 -7.63
CA TYR A 131 2.27 1.34 -8.67
C TYR A 131 3.48 2.12 -8.16
N ALA A 132 4.59 2.07 -8.87
CA ALA A 132 5.74 2.92 -8.62
C ALA A 132 5.63 4.19 -9.47
N TYR A 133 5.58 5.35 -8.82
CA TYR A 133 5.53 6.67 -9.45
C TYR A 133 6.89 7.36 -9.47
N THR A 134 7.87 6.84 -8.71
CA THR A 134 9.22 7.41 -8.60
C THR A 134 10.26 6.31 -8.71
N GLN A 135 11.49 6.68 -9.05
CA GLN A 135 12.61 5.74 -9.09
C GLN A 135 12.93 5.17 -7.70
N GLU A 136 12.75 5.96 -6.64
CA GLU A 136 12.90 5.49 -5.26
C GLU A 136 11.85 4.44 -4.91
N GLY A 137 10.58 4.70 -5.26
CA GLY A 137 9.49 3.76 -5.06
C GLY A 137 9.70 2.46 -5.83
N LEU A 138 10.17 2.54 -7.08
CA LEU A 138 10.52 1.38 -7.89
C LEU A 138 11.57 0.50 -7.20
N LYS A 139 12.67 1.11 -6.72
CA LYS A 139 13.74 0.40 -6.00
C LYS A 139 13.25 -0.26 -4.70
N ILE A 140 12.38 0.42 -3.97
CA ILE A 140 11.78 -0.15 -2.75
C ILE A 140 10.99 -1.41 -3.12
N LEU A 141 10.13 -1.34 -4.12
CA LEU A 141 9.32 -2.48 -4.55
C LEU A 141 10.17 -3.63 -5.11
N GLU A 142 11.24 -3.34 -5.87
CA GLU A 142 12.21 -4.35 -6.32
C GLU A 142 12.90 -5.05 -5.13
N ASN A 143 13.31 -4.29 -4.11
CA ASN A 143 13.92 -4.86 -2.90
C ASN A 143 12.94 -5.74 -2.11
N LEU A 144 11.64 -5.50 -2.22
CA LEU A 144 10.59 -6.32 -1.64
C LEU A 144 10.22 -7.53 -2.52
N GLY A 145 11.03 -7.84 -3.54
CA GLY A 145 10.82 -8.99 -4.43
C GLY A 145 9.81 -8.72 -5.55
N GLY A 146 9.52 -7.45 -5.81
CA GLY A 146 8.65 -7.02 -6.89
C GLY A 146 9.32 -7.13 -8.27
N HIS A 147 8.53 -7.38 -9.28
CA HIS A 147 8.94 -7.34 -10.68
C HIS A 147 7.92 -6.58 -11.52
N PRO A 148 8.39 -5.85 -12.55
CA PRO A 148 7.50 -5.03 -13.35
C PRO A 148 6.60 -5.89 -14.26
N ILE A 149 5.32 -5.54 -14.32
CA ILE A 149 4.37 -6.10 -15.29
C ILE A 149 4.35 -5.23 -16.54
N TRP A 150 4.24 -3.91 -16.35
CA TRP A 150 4.29 -2.93 -17.42
C TRP A 150 4.74 -1.57 -16.90
N GLU A 151 5.20 -0.73 -17.83
CA GLU A 151 5.50 0.68 -17.60
C GLU A 151 4.72 1.53 -18.60
N LYS A 152 4.19 2.66 -18.13
CA LYS A 152 3.51 3.66 -18.96
C LYS A 152 3.59 5.04 -18.30
N ASP A 153 3.99 6.04 -19.07
CA ASP A 153 4.06 7.45 -18.63
C ASP A 153 4.88 7.66 -17.33
N GLY A 154 5.95 6.87 -17.15
CA GLY A 154 6.81 6.93 -15.96
C GLY A 154 6.25 6.21 -14.73
N ILE A 155 5.11 5.54 -14.86
CA ILE A 155 4.49 4.74 -13.81
C ILE A 155 4.70 3.27 -14.15
N THR A 156 5.19 2.50 -13.18
CA THR A 156 5.40 1.06 -13.32
C THR A 156 4.45 0.29 -12.43
N LEU A 157 3.68 -0.64 -13.00
CA LEU A 157 2.95 -1.62 -12.21
C LEU A 157 3.90 -2.74 -11.81
N MET A 158 3.98 -3.00 -10.51
CA MET A 158 4.79 -4.05 -9.92
C MET A 158 3.90 -5.15 -9.34
N ASP A 159 4.25 -6.40 -9.61
CA ASP A 159 3.68 -7.58 -8.95
C ASP A 159 4.72 -8.12 -7.95
N LEU A 160 4.31 -8.29 -6.71
CA LEU A 160 5.16 -8.82 -5.65
C LEU A 160 4.70 -10.24 -5.33
N GLN A 161 5.65 -11.17 -5.24
CA GLN A 161 5.33 -12.51 -4.75
C GLN A 161 4.92 -12.39 -3.29
N PRO A 162 3.67 -12.75 -2.89
CA PRO A 162 3.18 -12.54 -1.53
C PRO A 162 4.12 -13.13 -0.49
N LYS A 163 4.62 -14.34 -0.75
CA LYS A 163 5.54 -15.05 0.14
C LYS A 163 6.87 -14.31 0.30
N ALA A 164 7.44 -13.81 -0.79
CA ALA A 164 8.68 -13.04 -0.74
C ALA A 164 8.48 -11.72 0.02
N PHE A 165 7.39 -11.00 -0.25
CA PHE A 165 7.06 -9.77 0.50
C PHE A 165 6.94 -10.03 2.00
N MET A 166 6.23 -11.07 2.40
CA MET A 166 6.06 -11.43 3.81
C MET A 166 7.37 -11.90 4.47
N GLU A 167 8.21 -12.67 3.77
CA GLU A 167 9.50 -13.16 4.28
C GLU A 167 10.54 -12.04 4.42
N LEU A 168 10.61 -11.11 3.45
CA LEU A 168 11.51 -9.95 3.50
C LEU A 168 11.08 -8.93 4.58
N SER A 169 9.86 -9.04 5.05
CA SER A 169 9.32 -8.24 6.15
C SER A 169 9.65 -8.83 7.54
N GLN A 170 10.37 -9.93 7.64
CA GLN A 170 10.85 -10.53 8.90
C GLN A 170 12.28 -10.09 9.21
#